data_2dea6997a651704b7fd2811720e691d0
#
_entry.id   2dea6997a651704b7fd2811720e691d0
#
_cell.length_a   1.000
_cell.length_b   1.000
_cell.length_c   1.000
_cell.angle_alpha   90.00
_cell.angle_beta   90.00
_cell.angle_gamma   90.00
#
_symmetry.space_group_name_H-M   'P 1'
#
loop_
_entity.id
_entity.type
_entity.pdbx_description
1 polymer ?
#
loop_
_entity_poly.entity_id
_entity_poly.type
_entity_poly.pdbx_seq_one_letter_code
_entity_poly.pdbx_strand_id
1 'polypeptide(L)'
;MRFLHHPVFSRDDGAKIQKFWIGQMDWEKKHIFAAIRTTKMTYSEFEDAISPERMHRYVSACANDTKRAMTLYRYNLRLSQEMYAIISCFEVSLRNRINKEMKMNHGNDWLRDFVLPGGRFDADPRVEGTKKIIKKAYEGLLRSHNYNHTKLLAEMEFGVWKYMFNNVQYRLSGRCLLNIFPNKPTSTPKFQYDNTYVFNALDVINTMRNRIAHHEPICFGNTGNIDTQNVMLCYTQIMQLFQWMNIDADSLLYGINHVVAVCNKVTKI
;
A
#
# COMPACT_ATOMS: atom_id res chain seq x y z
N MET A 1 11.42 -23.99 -37.82
CA MET A 1 10.95 -23.25 -36.62
C MET A 1 10.86 -24.25 -35.46
N ARG A 2 11.79 -24.16 -34.49
CA ARG A 2 11.78 -25.04 -33.31
C ARG A 2 11.04 -24.30 -32.19
N PHE A 3 9.94 -24.88 -31.75
CA PHE A 3 9.21 -24.43 -30.57
C PHE A 3 10.01 -24.77 -29.31
N LEU A 4 10.41 -23.77 -28.55
CA LEU A 4 10.96 -23.94 -27.21
C LEU A 4 9.82 -24.24 -26.24
N HIS A 5 9.75 -25.50 -25.78
CA HIS A 5 8.89 -25.88 -24.66
C HIS A 5 9.47 -25.29 -23.37
N HIS A 6 8.72 -24.37 -22.71
CA HIS A 6 8.99 -24.03 -21.32
C HIS A 6 8.51 -25.18 -20.42
N PRO A 7 9.35 -25.67 -19.49
CA PRO A 7 8.92 -26.69 -18.56
C PRO A 7 7.89 -26.14 -17.58
N VAL A 8 6.75 -26.81 -17.48
CA VAL A 8 5.75 -26.55 -16.44
C VAL A 8 6.23 -27.22 -15.16
N PHE A 9 6.67 -26.45 -14.18
CA PHE A 9 7.04 -26.98 -12.86
C PHE A 9 5.79 -27.42 -12.10
N SER A 10 5.74 -28.69 -11.66
CA SER A 10 4.71 -29.22 -10.78
C SER A 10 4.97 -28.84 -9.31
N ARG A 11 3.93 -28.86 -8.46
CA ARG A 11 4.07 -28.61 -7.00
C ARG A 11 5.05 -29.58 -6.32
N ASP A 12 5.24 -30.78 -6.86
CA ASP A 12 6.16 -31.80 -6.35
C ASP A 12 7.63 -31.47 -6.62
N ASP A 13 7.93 -30.69 -7.65
CA ASP A 13 9.30 -30.32 -8.02
C ASP A 13 9.88 -29.31 -7.02
N GLY A 14 9.06 -28.43 -6.45
CA GLY A 14 9.51 -27.50 -5.41
C GLY A 14 9.99 -28.19 -4.13
N ALA A 15 9.30 -29.23 -3.69
CA ALA A 15 9.69 -30.01 -2.51
C ALA A 15 10.94 -30.84 -2.75
N LYS A 16 11.14 -31.37 -3.96
CA LYS A 16 12.34 -32.12 -4.35
C LYS A 16 13.56 -31.20 -4.49
N ILE A 17 13.39 -30.02 -5.08
CA ILE A 17 14.43 -28.99 -5.18
C ILE A 17 14.88 -28.54 -3.77
N GLN A 18 13.92 -28.30 -2.88
CA GLN A 18 14.24 -27.88 -1.51
C GLN A 18 14.96 -28.99 -0.72
N LYS A 19 14.56 -30.26 -0.85
CA LYS A 19 15.28 -31.41 -0.27
C LYS A 19 16.67 -31.62 -0.88
N PHE A 20 16.81 -31.41 -2.19
CA PHE A 20 18.09 -31.52 -2.90
C PHE A 20 19.10 -30.48 -2.39
N TRP A 21 18.67 -29.20 -2.27
CA TRP A 21 19.54 -28.13 -1.75
C TRP A 21 19.89 -28.30 -0.28
N ILE A 22 18.96 -28.78 0.55
CA ILE A 22 19.20 -29.02 1.99
C ILE A 22 20.12 -30.25 2.18
N GLY A 23 20.04 -31.26 1.32
CA GLY A 23 20.85 -32.50 1.41
C GLY A 23 22.29 -32.35 0.95
N GLN A 24 22.57 -31.38 0.05
CA GLN A 24 23.92 -31.12 -0.49
C GLN A 24 24.68 -29.98 0.21
N MET A 25 24.11 -29.33 1.21
CA MET A 25 24.89 -28.38 2.01
C MET A 25 25.90 -29.13 2.85
N ASP A 26 27.15 -29.10 2.38
CA ASP A 26 28.32 -29.61 3.06
C ASP A 26 28.38 -29.10 4.51
N TRP A 27 28.82 -29.90 5.42
CA TRP A 27 28.90 -29.62 6.86
C TRP A 27 29.63 -28.28 7.14
N GLU A 28 30.67 -27.98 6.37
CA GLU A 28 31.42 -26.71 6.43
C GLU A 28 30.51 -25.47 6.10
N LYS A 29 29.63 -25.56 5.10
CA LYS A 29 28.70 -24.49 4.75
C LYS A 29 27.67 -24.25 5.85
N LYS A 30 27.21 -25.31 6.53
CA LYS A 30 26.32 -25.18 7.70
C LYS A 30 26.98 -24.42 8.86
N HIS A 31 28.27 -24.65 9.08
CA HIS A 31 29.04 -23.93 10.10
C HIS A 31 29.35 -22.48 9.69
N ILE A 32 29.62 -22.20 8.42
CA ILE A 32 29.78 -20.85 7.90
C ILE A 32 28.46 -20.04 8.08
N PHE A 33 27.31 -20.62 7.73
CA PHE A 33 26.01 -19.94 7.96
C PHE A 33 25.67 -19.81 9.45
N ALA A 34 26.08 -20.75 10.29
CA ALA A 34 25.92 -20.63 11.75
C ALA A 34 26.88 -19.57 12.34
N ALA A 35 28.11 -19.48 11.84
CA ALA A 35 29.10 -18.48 12.25
C ALA A 35 28.68 -17.05 11.80
N ILE A 36 28.13 -16.90 10.60
CA ILE A 36 27.58 -15.62 10.10
C ILE A 36 26.40 -15.14 10.97
N ARG A 37 25.66 -16.06 11.62
CA ARG A 37 24.56 -15.70 12.52
C ARG A 37 25.00 -15.09 13.86
N THR A 38 26.26 -15.25 14.26
CA THR A 38 26.74 -14.84 15.59
C THR A 38 27.49 -13.52 15.63
N THR A 39 27.98 -12.99 14.50
CA THR A 39 28.58 -11.66 14.43
C THR A 39 27.51 -10.59 14.23
N LYS A 40 27.23 -9.81 15.27
CA LYS A 40 26.40 -8.62 15.15
C LYS A 40 27.12 -7.62 14.26
N MET A 41 26.47 -7.23 13.13
CA MET A 41 26.94 -6.17 12.24
C MET A 41 27.33 -4.92 13.05
N THR A 42 28.51 -4.40 12.80
CA THR A 42 28.97 -3.12 13.38
C THR A 42 28.21 -1.94 12.80
N TYR A 43 28.29 -0.77 13.44
CA TYR A 43 27.66 0.43 12.89
C TYR A 43 28.26 0.83 11.55
N SER A 44 29.58 0.74 11.40
CA SER A 44 30.26 1.07 10.14
C SER A 44 29.78 0.20 8.97
N GLU A 45 29.67 -1.12 9.17
CA GLU A 45 29.13 -2.04 8.15
C GLU A 45 27.65 -1.75 7.83
N PHE A 46 26.88 -1.34 8.85
CA PHE A 46 25.48 -1.00 8.68
C PHE A 46 25.31 0.32 7.91
N GLU A 47 26.12 1.32 8.23
CA GLU A 47 26.12 2.62 7.56
C GLU A 47 26.60 2.50 6.12
N ASP A 48 27.60 1.66 5.84
CA ASP A 48 28.05 1.38 4.48
C ASP A 48 26.93 0.76 3.64
N ALA A 49 26.17 -0.17 4.21
CA ALA A 49 25.03 -0.83 3.52
C ALA A 49 23.83 0.09 3.29
N ILE A 50 23.57 1.05 4.20
CA ILE A 50 22.34 1.88 4.17
C ILE A 50 22.60 3.28 3.63
N SER A 51 23.75 3.81 3.78
CA SER A 51 24.37 5.11 3.53
C SER A 51 24.38 6.05 4.76
N PRO A 52 25.45 6.86 4.89
CA PRO A 52 25.57 7.86 5.95
C PRO A 52 24.42 8.89 5.92
N GLU A 53 24.02 9.37 4.75
CA GLU A 53 22.95 10.37 4.58
C GLU A 53 21.63 9.87 5.13
N ARG A 54 21.32 8.59 4.89
CA ARG A 54 20.10 7.96 5.40
C ARG A 54 20.18 7.73 6.91
N MET A 55 21.34 7.33 7.43
CA MET A 55 21.51 7.06 8.84
C MET A 55 21.62 8.33 9.70
N HIS A 56 22.07 9.44 9.13
CA HIS A 56 22.24 10.71 9.85
C HIS A 56 21.00 11.11 10.68
N ARG A 57 19.80 11.03 10.11
CA ARG A 57 18.55 11.36 10.81
C ARG A 57 18.28 10.46 12.01
N TYR A 58 18.58 9.17 11.90
CA TYR A 58 18.39 8.20 12.98
C TYR A 58 19.41 8.42 14.11
N VAL A 59 20.66 8.69 13.76
CA VAL A 59 21.73 8.98 14.71
C VAL A 59 21.43 10.26 15.48
N SER A 60 21.04 11.32 14.79
CA SER A 60 20.65 12.59 15.42
C SER A 60 19.47 12.41 16.39
N ALA A 61 18.42 11.69 15.98
CA ALA A 61 17.24 11.45 16.82
C ALA A 61 17.54 10.56 18.04
N CYS A 62 18.62 9.78 18.02
CA CYS A 62 19.08 8.94 19.12
C CYS A 62 20.25 9.56 19.92
N ALA A 63 20.44 10.88 19.88
CA ALA A 63 21.49 11.58 20.58
C ALA A 63 22.91 11.00 20.31
N ASN A 64 23.17 10.65 19.07
CA ASN A 64 24.40 10.02 18.57
C ASN A 64 24.67 8.59 19.08
N ASP A 65 23.70 7.94 19.71
CA ASP A 65 23.81 6.51 20.04
C ASP A 65 23.55 5.67 18.79
N THR A 66 24.62 5.17 18.20
CA THR A 66 24.58 4.37 16.95
C THR A 66 23.86 3.03 17.11
N LYS A 67 23.87 2.42 18.30
CA LYS A 67 23.14 1.16 18.56
C LYS A 67 21.63 1.40 18.59
N ARG A 68 21.21 2.47 19.26
CA ARG A 68 19.80 2.90 19.26
C ARG A 68 19.35 3.30 17.84
N ALA A 69 20.20 4.04 17.10
CA ALA A 69 19.93 4.43 15.72
C ALA A 69 19.70 3.23 14.79
N MET A 70 20.56 2.21 14.84
CA MET A 70 20.35 0.96 14.10
C MET A 70 19.06 0.25 14.51
N THR A 71 18.73 0.26 15.79
CA THR A 71 17.50 -0.33 16.33
C THR A 71 16.27 0.42 15.80
N LEU A 72 16.29 1.76 15.86
CA LEU A 72 15.23 2.62 15.35
C LEU A 72 15.01 2.41 13.83
N TYR A 73 16.10 2.31 13.05
CA TYR A 73 16.01 2.01 11.62
C TYR A 73 15.27 0.69 11.35
N ARG A 74 15.64 -0.38 12.08
CA ARG A 74 14.97 -1.69 11.94
C ARG A 74 13.49 -1.63 12.34
N TYR A 75 13.17 -0.88 13.39
CA TYR A 75 11.78 -0.67 13.78
C TYR A 75 10.99 0.18 12.78
N ASN A 76 11.64 1.15 12.13
CA ASN A 76 11.02 1.88 11.02
C ASN A 76 10.66 0.94 9.85
N LEU A 77 11.57 0.04 9.47
CA LEU A 77 11.27 -0.97 8.44
C LEU A 77 10.11 -1.88 8.86
N ARG A 78 10.11 -2.33 10.12
CA ARG A 78 9.01 -3.14 10.66
C ARG A 78 7.68 -2.38 10.63
N LEU A 79 7.69 -1.11 11.04
CA LEU A 79 6.50 -0.26 11.02
C LEU A 79 5.98 -0.06 9.59
N SER A 80 6.88 0.16 8.63
CA SER A 80 6.54 0.25 7.20
C SER A 80 5.93 -1.05 6.68
N GLN A 81 6.45 -2.20 7.07
CA GLN A 81 5.90 -3.51 6.71
C GLN A 81 4.48 -3.70 7.25
N GLU A 82 4.25 -3.40 8.53
CA GLU A 82 2.92 -3.52 9.16
C GLU A 82 1.91 -2.57 8.48
N MET A 83 2.27 -1.31 8.28
CA MET A 83 1.40 -0.34 7.62
C MET A 83 1.11 -0.70 6.16
N TYR A 84 2.12 -1.21 5.43
CA TYR A 84 1.92 -1.60 4.04
C TYR A 84 0.92 -2.75 3.89
N ALA A 85 0.96 -3.75 4.79
CA ALA A 85 0.00 -4.85 4.81
C ALA A 85 -1.45 -4.33 5.01
N ILE A 86 -1.64 -3.43 5.98
CA ILE A 86 -2.95 -2.82 6.27
C ILE A 86 -3.44 -1.98 5.08
N ILE A 87 -2.59 -1.12 4.53
CA ILE A 87 -2.92 -0.27 3.37
C ILE A 87 -3.30 -1.14 2.16
N SER A 88 -2.57 -2.22 1.90
CA SER A 88 -2.85 -3.13 0.78
C SER A 88 -4.21 -3.81 0.90
N CYS A 89 -4.56 -4.31 2.10
CA CYS A 89 -5.89 -4.86 2.35
C CYS A 89 -6.99 -3.80 2.17
N PHE A 90 -6.74 -2.59 2.64
CA PHE A 90 -7.68 -1.47 2.51
C PHE A 90 -7.87 -1.07 1.04
N GLU A 91 -6.78 -0.93 0.26
CA GLU A 91 -6.82 -0.56 -1.15
C GLU A 91 -7.66 -1.56 -1.96
N VAL A 92 -7.44 -2.86 -1.76
CA VAL A 92 -8.22 -3.91 -2.43
C VAL A 92 -9.70 -3.85 -2.04
N SER A 93 -10.00 -3.63 -0.76
CA SER A 93 -11.38 -3.53 -0.26
C SER A 93 -12.09 -2.30 -0.82
N LEU A 94 -11.44 -1.13 -0.77
CA LEU A 94 -11.97 0.12 -1.33
C LEU A 94 -12.24 0.00 -2.82
N ARG A 95 -11.27 -0.48 -3.59
CA ARG A 95 -11.38 -0.71 -5.04
C ARG A 95 -12.59 -1.61 -5.37
N ASN A 96 -12.75 -2.70 -4.63
CA ASN A 96 -13.83 -3.65 -4.87
C ASN A 96 -15.20 -3.04 -4.54
N ARG A 97 -15.31 -2.24 -3.48
CA ARG A 97 -16.56 -1.51 -3.13
C ARG A 97 -16.89 -0.46 -4.18
N ILE A 98 -15.92 0.34 -4.61
CA ILE A 98 -16.07 1.30 -5.72
C ILE A 98 -16.54 0.58 -6.98
N ASN A 99 -15.85 -0.50 -7.36
CA ASN A 99 -16.19 -1.25 -8.57
C ASN A 99 -17.61 -1.82 -8.53
N LYS A 100 -18.03 -2.37 -7.39
CA LYS A 100 -19.40 -2.88 -7.22
C LYS A 100 -20.44 -1.76 -7.42
N GLU A 101 -20.25 -0.63 -6.76
CA GLU A 101 -21.16 0.52 -6.87
C GLU A 101 -21.20 1.09 -8.28
N MET A 102 -20.04 1.26 -8.91
CA MET A 102 -19.93 1.80 -10.25
C MET A 102 -20.54 0.86 -11.31
N LYS A 103 -20.40 -0.45 -11.14
CA LYS A 103 -21.07 -1.43 -12.03
C LYS A 103 -22.58 -1.34 -11.97
N MET A 104 -23.15 -1.16 -10.80
CA MET A 104 -24.60 -1.02 -10.63
C MET A 104 -25.14 0.24 -11.32
N ASN A 105 -24.35 1.32 -11.33
CA ASN A 105 -24.80 2.63 -11.84
C ASN A 105 -24.39 2.90 -13.29
N HIS A 106 -23.32 2.23 -13.80
CA HIS A 106 -22.70 2.60 -15.08
C HIS A 106 -22.32 1.40 -15.97
N GLY A 107 -22.65 0.17 -15.55
CA GLY A 107 -22.37 -1.03 -16.34
C GLY A 107 -21.02 -1.68 -16.07
N ASN A 108 -20.83 -2.87 -16.66
CA ASN A 108 -19.73 -3.76 -16.32
C ASN A 108 -18.33 -3.22 -16.66
N ASP A 109 -18.21 -2.44 -17.71
CA ASP A 109 -16.92 -1.88 -18.21
C ASP A 109 -16.78 -0.39 -17.92
N TRP A 110 -17.45 0.12 -16.88
CA TRP A 110 -17.55 1.54 -16.54
C TRP A 110 -16.20 2.29 -16.57
N LEU A 111 -15.13 1.66 -16.10
CA LEU A 111 -13.81 2.31 -16.01
C LEU A 111 -13.24 2.61 -17.40
N ARG A 112 -13.39 1.67 -18.35
CA ARG A 112 -13.06 1.89 -19.76
C ARG A 112 -13.98 2.94 -20.39
N ASP A 113 -15.28 2.79 -20.19
CA ASP A 113 -16.29 3.61 -20.86
C ASP A 113 -16.21 5.08 -20.45
N PHE A 114 -15.72 5.35 -19.23
CA PHE A 114 -15.52 6.72 -18.75
C PHE A 114 -14.43 7.47 -19.49
N VAL A 115 -13.42 6.78 -20.03
CA VAL A 115 -12.23 7.42 -20.67
C VAL A 115 -12.22 7.32 -22.19
N LEU A 116 -13.14 6.57 -22.78
CA LEU A 116 -13.31 6.52 -24.23
C LEU A 116 -13.98 7.80 -24.76
N PRO A 117 -13.86 8.10 -26.08
CA PRO A 117 -14.51 9.27 -26.68
C PRO A 117 -16.00 9.35 -26.34
N GLY A 118 -16.44 10.49 -25.82
CA GLY A 118 -17.79 10.70 -25.32
C GLY A 118 -18.07 10.17 -23.93
N GLY A 119 -17.10 9.53 -23.28
CA GLY A 119 -17.19 9.08 -21.88
C GLY A 119 -17.18 10.23 -20.89
N ARG A 120 -17.62 9.96 -19.65
CA ARG A 120 -17.81 10.99 -18.61
C ARG A 120 -16.51 11.73 -18.24
N PHE A 121 -15.35 11.05 -18.29
CA PHE A 121 -14.04 11.65 -18.04
C PHE A 121 -13.43 12.27 -19.31
N ASP A 122 -13.93 11.92 -20.50
CA ASP A 122 -13.46 12.51 -21.74
C ASP A 122 -13.97 13.96 -21.91
N ALA A 123 -15.15 14.23 -21.40
CA ALA A 123 -15.82 15.52 -21.56
C ALA A 123 -15.31 16.64 -20.61
N ASP A 124 -14.52 16.34 -19.58
CA ASP A 124 -14.10 17.32 -18.58
C ASP A 124 -12.56 17.38 -18.44
N PRO A 125 -11.92 18.49 -18.85
CA PRO A 125 -10.45 18.61 -18.81
C PRO A 125 -9.86 18.57 -17.40
N ARG A 126 -10.66 18.83 -16.36
CA ARG A 126 -10.21 18.82 -14.95
C ARG A 126 -9.89 17.40 -14.45
N VAL A 127 -10.32 16.36 -15.15
CA VAL A 127 -10.01 14.96 -14.83
C VAL A 127 -8.97 14.34 -15.77
N GLU A 128 -8.33 15.14 -16.60
CA GLU A 128 -7.37 14.69 -17.62
C GLU A 128 -6.24 13.80 -17.03
N GLY A 129 -5.75 14.12 -15.83
CA GLY A 129 -4.73 13.32 -15.15
C GLY A 129 -5.20 11.88 -14.89
N THR A 130 -6.38 11.72 -14.29
CA THR A 130 -6.97 10.40 -14.02
C THR A 130 -7.31 9.68 -15.32
N LYS A 131 -7.88 10.39 -16.30
CA LYS A 131 -8.20 9.86 -17.63
C LYS A 131 -6.96 9.28 -18.31
N LYS A 132 -5.83 10.01 -18.32
CA LYS A 132 -4.57 9.56 -18.93
C LYS A 132 -4.05 8.27 -18.31
N ILE A 133 -4.11 8.14 -16.99
CA ILE A 133 -3.67 6.93 -16.27
C ILE A 133 -4.51 5.73 -16.71
N ILE A 134 -5.84 5.86 -16.65
CA ILE A 134 -6.76 4.77 -17.01
C ILE A 134 -6.62 4.41 -18.50
N LYS A 135 -6.58 5.42 -19.38
CA LYS A 135 -6.45 5.21 -20.82
C LYS A 135 -5.14 4.51 -21.20
N LYS A 136 -4.02 4.91 -20.60
CA LYS A 136 -2.71 4.25 -20.79
C LYS A 136 -2.73 2.78 -20.41
N ALA A 137 -3.33 2.45 -19.26
CA ALA A 137 -3.46 1.07 -18.81
C ALA A 137 -4.38 0.26 -19.75
N TYR A 138 -5.52 0.83 -20.13
CA TYR A 138 -6.44 0.19 -21.07
C TYR A 138 -5.78 -0.11 -22.43
N GLU A 139 -5.09 0.87 -23.03
CA GLU A 139 -4.36 0.70 -24.28
C GLU A 139 -3.22 -0.34 -24.17
N GLY A 140 -2.54 -0.40 -23.01
CA GLY A 140 -1.54 -1.42 -22.73
C GLY A 140 -2.12 -2.83 -22.74
N LEU A 141 -3.26 -3.02 -22.09
CA LEU A 141 -3.97 -4.30 -22.07
C LEU A 141 -4.53 -4.69 -23.43
N LEU A 142 -4.98 -3.73 -24.25
CA LEU A 142 -5.40 -4.00 -25.63
C LEU A 142 -4.22 -4.46 -26.49
N ARG A 143 -3.08 -3.78 -26.46
CA ARG A 143 -1.89 -4.18 -27.23
C ARG A 143 -1.39 -5.57 -26.89
N SER A 144 -1.54 -5.98 -25.64
CA SER A 144 -1.16 -7.34 -25.18
C SER A 144 -2.27 -8.39 -25.40
N HIS A 145 -3.39 -8.06 -26.04
CA HIS A 145 -4.56 -8.91 -26.20
C HIS A 145 -5.10 -9.49 -24.88
N ASN A 146 -4.97 -8.73 -23.79
CA ASN A 146 -5.22 -9.21 -22.42
C ASN A 146 -6.29 -8.41 -21.70
N TYR A 147 -7.02 -7.55 -22.42
CA TYR A 147 -8.03 -6.71 -21.79
C TYR A 147 -9.18 -7.54 -21.19
N ASN A 148 -9.45 -7.30 -19.95
CA ASN A 148 -10.73 -7.45 -19.29
C ASN A 148 -10.87 -6.41 -18.18
N HIS A 149 -12.08 -6.13 -17.74
CA HIS A 149 -12.35 -5.10 -16.74
C HIS A 149 -11.59 -5.34 -15.41
N THR A 150 -11.49 -6.59 -14.96
CA THR A 150 -10.79 -6.94 -13.72
C THR A 150 -9.29 -6.63 -13.80
N LYS A 151 -8.67 -6.90 -14.96
CA LYS A 151 -7.27 -6.54 -15.18
C LYS A 151 -7.08 -5.04 -15.24
N LEU A 152 -7.97 -4.31 -15.92
CA LEU A 152 -7.90 -2.85 -15.93
C LEU A 152 -8.02 -2.26 -14.51
N LEU A 153 -8.90 -2.81 -13.67
CA LEU A 153 -8.99 -2.42 -12.26
C LEU A 153 -7.68 -2.71 -11.50
N ALA A 154 -7.02 -3.84 -11.80
CA ALA A 154 -5.78 -4.22 -11.12
C ALA A 154 -4.59 -3.35 -11.50
N GLU A 155 -4.60 -2.74 -12.70
CA GLU A 155 -3.58 -1.78 -13.14
C GLU A 155 -3.69 -0.41 -12.46
N MET A 156 -4.80 -0.14 -11.75
CA MET A 156 -5.01 1.17 -11.13
C MET A 156 -4.31 1.26 -9.79
N GLU A 157 -3.55 2.35 -9.63
CA GLU A 157 -2.91 2.70 -8.37
C GLU A 157 -3.90 3.36 -7.39
N PHE A 158 -3.56 3.39 -6.11
CA PHE A 158 -4.36 3.99 -5.04
C PHE A 158 -4.82 5.43 -5.36
N GLY A 159 -3.98 6.21 -6.03
CA GLY A 159 -4.30 7.57 -6.43
C GLY A 159 -5.57 7.69 -7.27
N VAL A 160 -5.82 6.73 -8.17
CA VAL A 160 -7.06 6.69 -8.96
C VAL A 160 -8.27 6.58 -8.05
N TRP A 161 -8.25 5.67 -7.08
CA TRP A 161 -9.35 5.46 -6.14
C TRP A 161 -9.59 6.66 -5.24
N LYS A 162 -8.52 7.33 -4.78
CA LYS A 162 -8.63 8.60 -4.04
C LYS A 162 -9.32 9.67 -4.88
N TYR A 163 -8.87 9.88 -6.12
CA TYR A 163 -9.42 10.93 -6.97
C TYR A 163 -10.88 10.70 -7.37
N MET A 164 -11.39 9.48 -7.34
CA MET A 164 -12.82 9.21 -7.53
C MET A 164 -13.71 9.98 -6.53
N PHE A 165 -13.19 10.35 -5.35
CA PHE A 165 -13.89 11.18 -4.35
C PHE A 165 -13.60 12.67 -4.47
N ASN A 166 -12.72 13.12 -5.38
CA ASN A 166 -12.59 14.55 -5.69
C ASN A 166 -13.90 15.08 -6.26
N ASN A 167 -14.24 16.34 -5.95
CA ASN A 167 -15.53 16.95 -6.30
C ASN A 167 -15.93 16.77 -7.78
N VAL A 168 -14.97 16.82 -8.70
CA VAL A 168 -15.25 16.68 -10.13
C VAL A 168 -15.55 15.22 -10.48
N GLN A 169 -14.65 14.28 -10.15
CA GLN A 169 -14.86 12.85 -10.44
C GLN A 169 -16.07 12.30 -9.70
N TYR A 170 -16.26 12.71 -8.44
CA TYR A 170 -17.43 12.30 -7.66
C TYR A 170 -18.74 12.72 -8.34
N ARG A 171 -18.83 13.94 -8.86
CA ARG A 171 -20.00 14.39 -9.64
C ARG A 171 -20.14 13.61 -10.94
N LEU A 172 -19.06 13.39 -11.67
CA LEU A 172 -19.06 12.63 -12.93
C LEU A 172 -19.41 11.15 -12.72
N SER A 173 -19.11 10.58 -11.56
CA SER A 173 -19.54 9.22 -11.18
C SER A 173 -21.02 9.13 -10.79
N GLY A 174 -21.80 10.21 -10.91
CA GLY A 174 -23.21 10.25 -10.54
C GLY A 174 -23.44 10.42 -9.04
N ARG A 175 -22.43 10.85 -8.26
CA ARG A 175 -22.48 11.05 -6.79
C ARG A 175 -22.86 9.79 -5.99
N CYS A 176 -22.71 8.61 -6.56
CA CYS A 176 -23.12 7.34 -5.94
C CYS A 176 -22.07 6.77 -4.97
N LEU A 177 -20.80 7.22 -5.04
CA LEU A 177 -19.70 6.56 -4.33
C LEU A 177 -19.81 6.59 -2.80
N LEU A 178 -20.56 7.52 -2.20
CA LEU A 178 -20.79 7.50 -0.76
C LEU A 178 -21.68 6.33 -0.29
N ASN A 179 -22.41 5.69 -1.20
CA ASN A 179 -23.19 4.48 -0.91
C ASN A 179 -22.33 3.29 -0.47
N ILE A 180 -21.02 3.30 -0.81
CA ILE A 180 -20.11 2.25 -0.35
C ILE A 180 -19.87 2.30 1.17
N PHE A 181 -20.28 3.36 1.83
CA PHE A 181 -20.12 3.60 3.27
C PHE A 181 -21.49 3.59 4.01
N PRO A 182 -22.19 2.44 4.10
CA PRO A 182 -23.50 2.36 4.72
C PRO A 182 -23.51 2.78 6.19
N ASN A 183 -22.40 2.59 6.91
CA ASN A 183 -22.28 2.95 8.33
C ASN A 183 -21.64 4.35 8.55
N LYS A 184 -21.52 5.15 7.50
CA LYS A 184 -21.02 6.51 7.60
C LYS A 184 -21.95 7.36 8.50
N PRO A 185 -21.39 8.15 9.44
CA PRO A 185 -22.22 9.02 10.28
C PRO A 185 -23.04 10.04 9.46
N THR A 186 -24.18 10.44 10.00
CA THR A 186 -24.96 11.53 9.42
C THR A 186 -24.21 12.85 9.57
N SER A 187 -24.13 13.63 8.49
CA SER A 187 -23.53 14.96 8.53
C SER A 187 -24.34 15.91 9.43
N THR A 188 -23.61 16.77 10.12
CA THR A 188 -24.18 17.84 10.97
C THR A 188 -23.73 19.20 10.45
N PRO A 189 -24.31 20.32 10.91
CA PRO A 189 -23.83 21.67 10.51
C PRO A 189 -22.32 21.90 10.79
N LYS A 190 -21.77 21.24 11.82
CA LYS A 190 -20.35 21.35 12.19
C LYS A 190 -19.42 20.38 11.45
N PHE A 191 -19.93 19.21 11.10
CA PHE A 191 -19.12 18.13 10.50
C PHE A 191 -19.83 17.55 9.29
N GLN A 192 -19.18 17.68 8.13
CA GLN A 192 -19.69 17.13 6.88
C GLN A 192 -18.93 15.85 6.56
N TYR A 193 -19.64 14.72 6.58
CA TYR A 193 -19.10 13.41 6.17
C TYR A 193 -19.46 13.16 4.70
N ASP A 194 -18.97 14.03 3.84
CA ASP A 194 -19.20 14.05 2.40
C ASP A 194 -18.02 13.44 1.60
N ASN A 195 -18.05 13.57 0.29
CA ASN A 195 -16.97 13.13 -0.58
C ASN A 195 -15.64 13.85 -0.29
N THR A 196 -15.68 15.11 0.15
CA THR A 196 -14.45 15.87 0.50
C THR A 196 -13.80 15.29 1.76
N TYR A 197 -14.60 14.92 2.76
CA TYR A 197 -14.10 14.24 3.94
C TYR A 197 -13.38 12.92 3.56
N VAL A 198 -14.04 12.10 2.71
CA VAL A 198 -13.46 10.84 2.26
C VAL A 198 -12.19 11.08 1.44
N PHE A 199 -12.21 12.05 0.53
CA PHE A 199 -11.03 12.43 -0.25
C PHE A 199 -9.83 12.77 0.65
N ASN A 200 -10.05 13.60 1.68
CA ASN A 200 -8.99 14.01 2.61
C ASN A 200 -8.46 12.82 3.44
N ALA A 201 -9.35 11.93 3.89
CA ALA A 201 -8.94 10.71 4.59
C ALA A 201 -8.09 9.80 3.67
N LEU A 202 -8.51 9.62 2.43
CA LEU A 202 -7.76 8.85 1.43
C LEU A 202 -6.44 9.53 1.04
N ASP A 203 -6.35 10.86 1.13
CA ASP A 203 -5.11 11.60 0.87
C ASP A 203 -4.04 11.33 1.94
N VAL A 204 -4.43 11.28 3.21
CA VAL A 204 -3.55 10.86 4.30
C VAL A 204 -3.02 9.44 4.08
N ILE A 205 -3.91 8.51 3.68
CA ILE A 205 -3.54 7.11 3.42
C ILE A 205 -2.60 7.02 2.21
N ASN A 206 -2.90 7.72 1.12
CA ASN A 206 -2.08 7.74 -0.09
C ASN A 206 -0.69 8.34 0.18
N THR A 207 -0.62 9.39 0.98
CA THR A 207 0.65 10.01 1.40
C THR A 207 1.49 9.01 2.19
N MET A 208 0.92 8.29 3.14
CA MET A 208 1.62 7.24 3.91
C MET A 208 2.09 6.10 2.99
N ARG A 209 1.23 5.63 2.10
CA ARG A 209 1.57 4.61 1.09
C ARG A 209 2.75 5.02 0.24
N ASN A 210 2.77 6.25 -0.25
CA ASN A 210 3.85 6.77 -1.09
C ASN A 210 5.16 6.90 -0.31
N ARG A 211 5.14 7.39 0.93
CA ARG A 211 6.33 7.42 1.80
C ARG A 211 6.94 6.03 1.98
N ILE A 212 6.11 5.01 2.23
CA ILE A 212 6.56 3.62 2.36
C ILE A 212 7.15 3.12 1.04
N ALA A 213 6.48 3.36 -0.09
CA ALA A 213 6.94 2.93 -1.41
C ALA A 213 8.27 3.58 -1.84
N HIS A 214 8.52 4.82 -1.40
CA HIS A 214 9.79 5.53 -1.62
C HIS A 214 10.82 5.29 -0.51
N HIS A 215 10.58 4.32 0.36
CA HIS A 215 11.48 3.99 1.48
C HIS A 215 11.77 5.18 2.42
N GLU A 216 10.86 6.15 2.50
CA GLU A 216 10.97 7.25 3.43
C GLU A 216 10.69 6.79 4.87
N PRO A 217 11.40 7.34 5.88
CA PRO A 217 11.12 6.99 7.26
C PRO A 217 9.75 7.51 7.70
N ILE A 218 8.97 6.64 8.36
CA ILE A 218 7.63 6.97 8.89
C ILE A 218 7.59 7.06 10.42
N CYS A 219 8.71 6.82 11.08
CA CYS A 219 8.85 6.88 12.54
C CYS A 219 9.23 8.27 13.08
N PHE A 220 9.18 9.30 12.25
CA PHE A 220 9.53 10.67 12.63
C PHE A 220 8.36 11.63 12.42
N GLY A 221 8.21 12.54 13.35
CA GLY A 221 7.34 13.70 13.24
C GLY A 221 7.91 14.80 12.34
N ASN A 222 7.16 15.89 12.21
CA ASN A 222 7.53 17.03 11.34
C ASN A 222 8.78 17.77 11.84
N THR A 223 9.07 17.73 13.12
CA THR A 223 10.26 18.35 13.76
C THR A 223 11.49 17.45 13.74
N GLY A 224 11.39 16.24 13.19
CA GLY A 224 12.50 15.29 13.12
C GLY A 224 12.68 14.42 14.39
N ASN A 225 11.88 14.63 15.42
CA ASN A 225 11.81 13.77 16.61
C ASN A 225 11.20 12.42 16.30
N ILE A 226 11.49 11.41 17.14
CA ILE A 226 10.84 10.09 17.07
C ILE A 226 9.36 10.29 17.42
N ASP A 227 8.47 10.02 16.46
CA ASP A 227 7.04 10.22 16.59
C ASP A 227 6.27 9.31 15.62
N THR A 228 5.21 8.69 16.10
CA THR A 228 4.35 7.79 15.32
C THR A 228 2.93 8.34 15.14
N GLN A 229 2.66 9.61 15.47
CA GLN A 229 1.33 10.21 15.40
C GLN A 229 0.77 10.18 13.97
N ASN A 230 1.59 10.47 12.96
CA ASN A 230 1.16 10.41 11.56
C ASN A 230 0.79 8.98 11.13
N VAL A 231 1.50 7.97 11.65
CA VAL A 231 1.18 6.55 11.41
C VAL A 231 -0.13 6.20 12.09
N MET A 232 -0.31 6.59 13.35
CA MET A 232 -1.54 6.33 14.10
C MET A 232 -2.75 7.05 13.50
N LEU A 233 -2.58 8.28 13.01
CA LEU A 233 -3.63 9.00 12.28
C LEU A 233 -4.08 8.23 11.04
N CYS A 234 -3.11 7.82 10.20
CA CYS A 234 -3.39 7.03 8.99
C CYS A 234 -4.08 5.70 9.33
N TYR A 235 -3.57 4.98 10.32
CA TYR A 235 -4.14 3.73 10.81
C TYR A 235 -5.58 3.91 11.28
N THR A 236 -5.85 4.92 12.11
CA THR A 236 -7.20 5.22 12.62
C THR A 236 -8.17 5.53 11.49
N GLN A 237 -7.74 6.29 10.50
CA GLN A 237 -8.59 6.59 9.32
C GLN A 237 -8.90 5.34 8.50
N ILE A 238 -7.96 4.43 8.33
CA ILE A 238 -8.21 3.15 7.64
C ILE A 238 -9.26 2.33 8.41
N MET A 239 -9.10 2.18 9.73
CA MET A 239 -10.04 1.44 10.57
C MET A 239 -11.44 2.06 10.54
N GLN A 240 -11.53 3.38 10.60
CA GLN A 240 -12.79 4.12 10.46
C GLN A 240 -13.48 3.86 9.11
N LEU A 241 -12.73 3.91 8.01
CA LEU A 241 -13.29 3.67 6.68
C LEU A 241 -13.70 2.21 6.49
N PHE A 242 -12.98 1.23 7.05
CA PHE A 242 -13.44 -0.16 7.09
C PHE A 242 -14.78 -0.30 7.82
N GLN A 243 -14.89 0.31 9.00
CA GLN A 243 -16.15 0.34 9.76
C GLN A 243 -17.29 0.96 8.94
N TRP A 244 -17.03 2.09 8.26
CA TRP A 244 -18.04 2.73 7.41
C TRP A 244 -18.45 1.88 6.22
N MET A 245 -17.54 1.10 5.64
CA MET A 245 -17.81 0.13 4.57
C MET A 245 -18.52 -1.14 5.07
N ASN A 246 -18.82 -1.23 6.37
CA ASN A 246 -19.35 -2.45 7.02
C ASN A 246 -18.43 -3.66 6.79
N ILE A 247 -17.14 -3.47 7.02
CA ILE A 247 -16.12 -4.51 6.96
C ILE A 247 -15.56 -4.70 8.37
N ASP A 248 -15.61 -5.93 8.87
CA ASP A 248 -14.95 -6.31 10.11
C ASP A 248 -13.42 -6.36 9.89
N ALA A 249 -12.79 -5.25 10.27
CA ALA A 249 -11.34 -5.09 10.09
C ALA A 249 -10.54 -6.03 10.99
N ASP A 250 -11.03 -6.36 12.18
CA ASP A 250 -10.32 -7.24 13.12
C ASP A 250 -10.27 -8.66 12.57
N SER A 251 -11.38 -9.14 12.02
CA SER A 251 -11.42 -10.44 11.35
C SER A 251 -10.61 -10.45 10.05
N LEU A 252 -10.71 -9.41 9.23
CA LEU A 252 -9.98 -9.32 7.96
C LEU A 252 -8.47 -9.28 8.15
N LEU A 253 -8.01 -8.58 9.19
CA LEU A 253 -6.59 -8.33 9.47
C LEU A 253 -6.05 -9.23 10.58
N TYR A 254 -6.78 -10.31 10.91
CA TYR A 254 -6.37 -11.24 11.96
C TYR A 254 -4.96 -11.79 11.71
N GLY A 255 -4.12 -11.71 12.72
CA GLY A 255 -2.74 -12.19 12.68
C GLY A 255 -1.75 -11.31 11.92
N ILE A 256 -2.19 -10.21 11.27
CA ILE A 256 -1.32 -9.30 10.52
C ILE A 256 -1.35 -7.84 10.99
N ASN A 257 -2.19 -7.51 11.98
CA ASN A 257 -2.33 -6.16 12.50
C ASN A 257 -1.54 -5.95 13.79
N HIS A 258 -0.30 -5.51 13.69
CA HIS A 258 0.57 -5.22 14.83
C HIS A 258 1.03 -3.75 14.88
N VAL A 259 0.38 -2.86 14.13
CA VAL A 259 0.79 -1.44 13.98
C VAL A 259 0.95 -0.76 15.33
N VAL A 260 -0.07 -0.84 16.21
CA VAL A 260 -0.05 -0.21 17.53
C VAL A 260 1.10 -0.74 18.40
N ALA A 261 1.31 -2.05 18.38
CA ALA A 261 2.38 -2.67 19.14
C ALA A 261 3.77 -2.24 18.67
N VAL A 262 3.96 -2.05 17.35
CA VAL A 262 5.22 -1.57 16.78
C VAL A 262 5.41 -0.08 17.06
N CYS A 263 4.37 0.76 16.93
CA CYS A 263 4.42 2.17 17.32
C CYS A 263 4.88 2.33 18.77
N ASN A 264 4.31 1.56 19.70
CA ASN A 264 4.71 1.58 21.12
C ASN A 264 6.16 1.16 21.37
N LYS A 265 6.75 0.34 20.50
CA LYS A 265 8.17 -0.02 20.57
C LYS A 265 9.06 1.11 20.02
N VAL A 266 8.65 1.75 18.92
CA VAL A 266 9.35 2.89 18.32
C VAL A 266 9.47 4.04 19.32
N THR A 267 8.39 4.40 20.01
CA THR A 267 8.37 5.54 20.95
C THR A 267 9.15 5.29 22.25
N LYS A 268 9.58 4.05 22.52
CA LYS A 268 10.42 3.68 23.67
C LYS A 268 11.92 3.68 23.36
N ILE A 269 12.29 3.88 22.12
CA ILE A 269 13.69 4.01 21.70
C ILE A 269 14.21 5.42 21.98
#